data_206f5b698b08cfa59f748087bbada5de
#
_entry.id   206f5b698b08cfa59f748087bbada5de
#
_cell.length_a   1.000
_cell.length_b   1.000
_cell.length_c   1.000
_cell.angle_alpha   90.00
_cell.angle_beta   90.00
_cell.angle_gamma   90.00
#
_symmetry.space_group_name_H-M   'P 1'
#
loop_
_entity.id
_entity.type
_entity.pdbx_description
1 polymer ?
#
loop_
_entity_poly.entity_id
_entity_poly.type
_entity_poly.pdbx_seq_one_letter_code
_entity_poly.pdbx_strand_id
1 'polypeptide(L)'
;FLLNQIQALIRGVWLLSGIDKNLSETTLKVDPNIWRSMKDLINYDLIKQGIPDNAKYEQVKKKMLETYIKRDILTRENIKEVTTKTTIRISDKTSVDSASTRGPTPSDEKPSIVTETSPFTFQQALDRQMSRGNPKKSHTWGWANATREQTSSAMNVKRIWESNTQCYQMLNLGKYQGILVSALNKILKGKGTLDGQGKAFAEACKKNNINEIYLIAHAFLESGYGTSNFANGRYGAYNYFGIGAFDNDPDYAMTFAKNKGWTSPAKAIMGGASFVRKDYINKGQNTLYRIRWNPKNPATHQYATAIEWCQHQASTIAKLYKQIGLKGIYFTRDKYK
;
A
#
# COMPACT_ATOMS: atom_id res chain seq x y z
N PHE A 1 8.56 7.26 10.43
CA PHE A 1 7.35 6.54 10.00
C PHE A 1 6.21 7.52 9.69
N LEU A 2 5.85 8.41 10.62
CA LEU A 2 4.76 9.38 10.45
C LEU A 2 5.03 10.37 9.30
N LEU A 3 6.27 10.89 9.20
CA LEU A 3 6.67 11.83 8.14
C LEU A 3 6.58 11.19 6.74
N ASN A 4 6.91 9.91 6.62
CA ASN A 4 6.83 9.17 5.37
C ASN A 4 5.37 8.86 4.98
N GLN A 5 4.48 8.60 5.95
CA GLN A 5 3.04 8.45 5.70
C GLN A 5 2.42 9.79 5.28
N ILE A 6 2.82 10.89 5.90
CA ILE A 6 2.38 12.25 5.52
C ILE A 6 2.82 12.59 4.10
N GLN A 7 4.06 12.31 3.73
CA GLN A 7 4.55 12.54 2.37
C GLN A 7 3.85 11.66 1.34
N ALA A 8 3.56 10.40 1.66
CA ALA A 8 2.81 9.50 0.79
C ALA A 8 1.34 9.93 0.66
N LEU A 9 0.72 10.39 1.73
CA LEU A 9 -0.65 10.92 1.74
C LEU A 9 -0.74 12.20 0.91
N ILE A 10 0.19 13.14 1.09
CA ILE A 10 0.27 14.39 0.32
C ILE A 10 0.44 14.10 -1.17
N ARG A 11 1.33 13.18 -1.55
CA ARG A 11 1.51 12.78 -2.96
C ARG A 11 0.30 12.05 -3.53
N GLY A 12 -0.36 11.19 -2.76
CA GLY A 12 -1.60 10.52 -3.16
C GLY A 12 -2.74 11.49 -3.43
N VAL A 13 -2.86 12.54 -2.64
CA VAL A 13 -3.85 13.62 -2.82
C VAL A 13 -3.64 14.38 -4.12
N TRP A 14 -2.38 14.70 -4.44
CA TRP A 14 -2.05 15.46 -5.66
C TRP A 14 -2.28 14.66 -6.94
N LEU A 15 -2.14 13.34 -6.90
CA LEU A 15 -2.41 12.46 -8.04
C LEU A 15 -3.91 12.26 -8.31
N LEU A 16 -4.76 12.52 -7.32
CA LEU A 16 -6.22 12.29 -7.41
C LEU A 16 -7.03 13.58 -7.58
N SER A 17 -6.45 14.73 -7.28
CA SER A 17 -7.11 16.03 -7.42
C SER A 17 -6.70 16.69 -8.73
N GLY A 18 -7.63 16.93 -9.64
CA GLY A 18 -7.43 17.85 -10.76
C GLY A 18 -7.12 19.25 -10.20
N ILE A 19 -5.96 19.79 -10.53
CA ILE A 19 -5.59 21.16 -10.16
C ILE A 19 -6.04 22.08 -11.26
N ASP A 20 -6.94 23.01 -10.96
CA ASP A 20 -7.35 24.04 -11.90
C ASP A 20 -6.25 25.10 -12.10
N LYS A 21 -6.17 25.69 -13.30
CA LYS A 21 -5.05 26.49 -13.81
C LYS A 21 -4.80 27.80 -13.08
N ASN A 22 -5.69 28.28 -12.21
CA ASN A 22 -5.58 29.53 -11.49
C ASN A 22 -5.31 29.33 -10.00
N LEU A 23 -4.05 29.37 -9.59
CA LEU A 23 -3.60 29.26 -8.21
C LEU A 23 -4.17 30.33 -7.24
N SER A 24 -4.86 31.36 -7.74
CA SER A 24 -5.51 32.39 -6.94
C SER A 24 -6.92 32.05 -6.46
N GLU A 25 -7.59 31.06 -7.09
CA GLU A 25 -8.97 30.64 -6.80
C GLU A 25 -9.13 29.14 -6.62
N THR A 26 -8.10 28.42 -6.24
CA THR A 26 -8.10 26.96 -6.24
C THR A 26 -9.05 26.39 -5.19
N THR A 27 -10.22 26.01 -5.61
CA THR A 27 -11.05 25.05 -4.88
C THR A 27 -10.47 23.66 -5.16
N LEU A 28 -9.65 23.17 -4.26
CA LEU A 28 -9.14 21.80 -4.31
C LEU A 28 -10.32 20.82 -4.20
N LYS A 29 -10.72 20.22 -5.31
CA LYS A 29 -11.63 19.07 -5.30
C LYS A 29 -10.85 17.84 -4.85
N VAL A 30 -10.68 17.70 -3.56
CA VAL A 30 -10.06 16.55 -2.91
C VAL A 30 -11.16 15.61 -2.44
N ASP A 31 -10.92 14.30 -2.52
CA ASP A 31 -11.79 13.34 -1.86
C ASP A 31 -12.06 13.78 -0.42
N PRO A 32 -13.33 13.88 0.02
CA PRO A 32 -13.68 14.42 1.35
C PRO A 32 -12.98 13.71 2.53
N ASN A 33 -12.66 12.42 2.38
CA ASN A 33 -11.96 11.65 3.40
C ASN A 33 -10.46 11.98 3.43
N ILE A 34 -9.87 12.18 2.26
CA ILE A 34 -8.46 12.60 2.14
C ILE A 34 -8.32 14.05 2.63
N TRP A 35 -9.26 14.92 2.27
CA TRP A 35 -9.28 16.31 2.73
C TRP A 35 -9.42 16.42 4.25
N ARG A 36 -10.30 15.61 4.86
CA ARG A 36 -10.46 15.56 6.30
C ARG A 36 -9.15 15.17 6.98
N SER A 37 -8.49 14.12 6.48
CA SER A 37 -7.20 13.67 7.02
C SER A 37 -6.08 14.72 6.87
N MET A 38 -6.04 15.44 5.75
CA MET A 38 -5.09 16.55 5.55
C MET A 38 -5.38 17.74 6.47
N LYS A 39 -6.66 18.12 6.62
CA LYS A 39 -7.09 19.19 7.51
C LYS A 39 -6.64 18.92 8.94
N ASP A 40 -6.78 17.68 9.37
CA ASP A 40 -6.46 17.26 10.72
C ASP A 40 -4.94 17.24 10.96
N LEU A 41 -4.15 16.83 9.95
CA LEU A 41 -2.68 16.91 9.98
C LEU A 41 -2.17 18.36 10.06
N ILE A 42 -2.77 19.24 9.26
CA ILE A 42 -2.43 20.67 9.29
C ILE A 42 -2.79 21.27 10.65
N ASN A 43 -3.96 20.96 11.19
CA ASN A 43 -4.37 21.41 12.52
C ASN A 43 -3.44 20.88 13.62
N TYR A 44 -3.01 19.61 13.53
CA TYR A 44 -2.06 19.03 14.49
C TYR A 44 -0.73 19.75 14.49
N ASP A 45 -0.16 20.02 13.32
CA ASP A 45 1.09 20.77 13.20
C ASP A 45 0.96 22.21 13.69
N LEU A 46 -0.19 22.83 13.46
CA LEU A 46 -0.49 24.19 13.95
C LEU A 46 -0.61 24.24 15.47
N ILE A 47 -1.32 23.26 16.07
CA ILE A 47 -1.44 23.13 17.53
C ILE A 47 -0.07 22.91 18.17
N LYS A 48 0.75 22.04 17.57
CA LYS A 48 2.11 21.77 18.04
C LYS A 48 3.04 22.96 17.95
N GLN A 49 2.80 23.88 17.00
CA GLN A 49 3.52 25.15 16.86
C GLN A 49 2.92 26.29 17.69
N GLY A 50 1.88 26.01 18.50
CA GLY A 50 1.22 27.01 19.34
C GLY A 50 0.34 28.02 18.57
N ILE A 51 -0.11 27.66 17.36
CA ILE A 51 -0.98 28.51 16.55
C ILE A 51 -2.44 28.24 16.96
N PRO A 52 -3.23 29.26 17.36
CA PRO A 52 -4.60 29.09 17.80
C PRO A 52 -5.52 28.47 16.74
N ASP A 53 -6.48 27.67 17.16
CA ASP A 53 -7.42 26.92 16.29
C ASP A 53 -8.27 27.79 15.35
N ASN A 54 -8.40 29.10 15.68
CA ASN A 54 -9.08 30.11 14.89
C ASN A 54 -8.16 30.91 13.95
N ALA A 55 -6.87 30.60 13.91
CA ALA A 55 -5.96 31.20 12.95
C ALA A 55 -6.43 30.89 11.53
N LYS A 56 -6.53 31.91 10.68
CA LYS A 56 -7.06 31.87 9.34
C LYS A 56 -6.48 30.69 8.53
N TYR A 57 -7.16 29.57 8.59
CA TYR A 57 -6.81 28.27 7.98
C TYR A 57 -6.36 28.43 6.52
N GLU A 58 -7.03 29.28 5.75
CA GLU A 58 -6.71 29.53 4.34
C GLU A 58 -5.36 30.24 4.15
N GLN A 59 -4.95 31.11 5.09
CA GLN A 59 -3.63 31.74 5.02
C GLN A 59 -2.50 30.75 5.32
N VAL A 60 -2.71 29.86 6.25
CA VAL A 60 -1.75 28.81 6.59
C VAL A 60 -1.63 27.80 5.46
N LYS A 61 -2.75 27.40 4.89
CA LYS A 61 -2.82 26.54 3.70
C LYS A 61 -2.07 27.14 2.52
N LYS A 62 -2.28 28.42 2.24
CA LYS A 62 -1.56 29.16 1.19
C LYS A 62 -0.06 29.17 1.44
N LYS A 63 0.36 29.47 2.67
CA LYS A 63 1.78 29.51 3.06
C LYS A 63 2.47 28.15 3.00
N MET A 64 1.77 27.07 3.37
CA MET A 64 2.27 25.70 3.22
C MET A 64 2.40 25.32 1.74
N LEU A 65 1.41 25.61 0.91
CA LEU A 65 1.46 25.42 -0.54
C LEU A 65 2.65 26.14 -1.18
N GLU A 66 2.86 27.41 -0.85
CA GLU A 66 4.01 28.21 -1.32
C GLU A 66 5.35 27.60 -0.88
N THR A 67 5.39 27.05 0.33
CA THR A 67 6.59 26.39 0.86
C THR A 67 6.90 25.09 0.13
N TYR A 68 5.88 24.32 -0.23
CA TYR A 68 6.04 23.09 -1.01
C TYR A 68 6.44 23.38 -2.46
N ILE A 69 5.90 24.44 -3.07
CA ILE A 69 6.29 24.89 -4.41
C ILE A 69 7.75 25.38 -4.42
N LYS A 70 8.17 26.16 -3.42
CA LYS A 70 9.56 26.66 -3.29
C LYS A 70 10.58 25.56 -3.02
N ARG A 71 10.18 24.43 -2.47
CA ARG A 71 11.05 23.28 -2.19
C ARG A 71 11.11 22.25 -3.31
N ASP A 72 10.66 22.59 -4.53
CA ASP A 72 10.60 21.69 -5.68
C ASP A 72 9.84 20.36 -5.44
N ILE A 73 9.01 20.31 -4.41
CA ILE A 73 8.14 19.15 -4.13
C ILE A 73 6.97 19.14 -5.12
N LEU A 74 6.61 20.33 -5.64
CA LEU A 74 5.61 20.55 -6.68
C LEU A 74 6.22 21.41 -7.77
N THR A 75 6.56 20.85 -8.91
CA THR A 75 6.95 21.62 -10.09
C THR A 75 5.71 21.95 -10.92
N ARG A 76 5.71 23.14 -11.56
CA ARG A 76 4.63 23.55 -12.47
C ARG A 76 4.43 22.58 -13.63
N GLU A 77 5.44 21.80 -13.98
CA GLU A 77 5.40 20.78 -15.05
C GLU A 77 4.63 19.54 -14.62
N ASN A 78 4.75 19.11 -13.35
CA ASN A 78 3.96 17.99 -12.80
C ASN A 78 2.45 18.30 -12.77
N ILE A 79 2.09 19.58 -12.74
CA ILE A 79 0.70 20.05 -12.78
C ILE A 79 0.12 19.97 -14.21
N LYS A 80 0.93 20.18 -15.24
CA LYS A 80 0.50 20.14 -16.65
C LYS A 80 0.22 18.73 -17.17
N GLU A 81 0.94 17.72 -16.72
CA GLU A 81 0.74 16.34 -17.20
C GLU A 81 -0.60 15.71 -16.77
N VAL A 82 -1.20 16.15 -15.67
CA VAL A 82 -2.47 15.60 -15.18
C VAL A 82 -3.67 16.10 -16.00
N THR A 83 -3.56 17.27 -16.61
CA THR A 83 -4.68 17.93 -17.33
C THR A 83 -4.82 17.49 -18.79
N THR A 84 -3.83 16.82 -19.38
CA THR A 84 -3.79 16.57 -20.82
C THR A 84 -4.24 15.17 -21.26
N LYS A 85 -4.65 14.29 -20.34
CA LYS A 85 -4.94 12.87 -20.65
C LYS A 85 -6.40 12.44 -20.57
N THR A 86 -7.35 13.33 -20.80
CA THR A 86 -8.78 12.93 -20.82
C THR A 86 -9.42 12.96 -22.21
N THR A 87 -8.64 12.92 -23.28
CA THR A 87 -9.24 12.75 -24.60
C THR A 87 -8.34 11.87 -25.48
N ILE A 88 -8.54 10.57 -25.43
CA ILE A 88 -8.10 9.66 -26.49
C ILE A 88 -9.35 9.15 -27.19
N ARG A 89 -9.60 9.67 -28.37
CA ARG A 89 -10.52 9.11 -29.36
C ARG A 89 -9.94 7.80 -29.87
N ILE A 90 -10.82 6.81 -29.94
CA ILE A 90 -10.60 5.57 -30.67
C ILE A 90 -10.69 5.88 -32.15
N SER A 91 -9.62 5.65 -32.90
CA SER A 91 -9.72 5.35 -34.35
C SER A 91 -8.48 4.59 -34.81
N ASP A 92 -8.80 3.46 -35.37
CA ASP A 92 -8.25 2.75 -36.52
C ASP A 92 -7.11 1.76 -36.37
N LYS A 93 -7.55 0.60 -36.81
CA LYS A 93 -6.84 -0.57 -37.28
C LYS A 93 -5.67 -0.26 -38.18
N THR A 94 -4.56 -0.90 -38.01
CA THR A 94 -3.91 -1.64 -39.10
C THR A 94 -3.04 -2.76 -38.56
N SER A 95 -3.17 -3.88 -39.18
CA SER A 95 -2.48 -5.14 -39.02
C SER A 95 -0.98 -5.06 -39.32
N VAL A 96 -0.15 -5.81 -38.64
CA VAL A 96 0.82 -6.74 -39.24
C VAL A 96 1.30 -7.78 -38.21
N ASP A 97 1.38 -8.99 -38.69
CA ASP A 97 1.69 -10.27 -38.10
C ASP A 97 2.97 -10.43 -37.28
N SER A 98 2.88 -11.32 -36.38
CA SER A 98 3.65 -12.55 -36.22
C SER A 98 4.39 -12.70 -34.90
N ALA A 99 3.97 -13.69 -34.25
CA ALA A 99 4.57 -14.73 -33.40
C ALA A 99 3.88 -14.89 -32.05
N SER A 100 2.97 -15.80 -32.11
CA SER A 100 2.29 -16.49 -31.04
C SER A 100 3.24 -16.91 -29.90
N THR A 101 2.96 -16.39 -28.72
CA THR A 101 2.89 -17.17 -27.49
C THR A 101 1.76 -16.57 -26.65
N ARG A 102 0.55 -17.04 -26.95
CA ARG A 102 -0.62 -16.83 -26.09
C ARG A 102 -0.38 -17.60 -24.79
N GLY A 103 0.06 -16.89 -23.76
CA GLY A 103 -0.30 -17.26 -22.42
C GLY A 103 -1.79 -16.93 -22.21
N PRO A 104 -2.53 -17.65 -21.36
CA PRO A 104 -3.95 -17.47 -21.19
C PRO A 104 -4.27 -16.03 -20.78
N THR A 105 -5.26 -15.42 -21.43
CA THR A 105 -5.84 -14.13 -21.07
C THR A 105 -6.56 -14.29 -19.71
N PRO A 106 -6.11 -13.62 -18.65
CA PRO A 106 -6.56 -13.92 -17.27
C PRO A 106 -7.92 -13.34 -16.88
N SER A 107 -8.73 -12.85 -17.81
CA SER A 107 -10.01 -12.21 -17.48
C SER A 107 -11.15 -13.19 -17.15
N ASP A 108 -11.02 -14.48 -17.49
CA ASP A 108 -12.10 -15.47 -17.36
C ASP A 108 -11.79 -16.66 -16.43
N GLU A 109 -10.61 -16.69 -15.80
CA GLU A 109 -10.30 -17.71 -14.81
C GLU A 109 -11.15 -17.53 -13.55
N LYS A 110 -11.95 -18.57 -13.23
CA LYS A 110 -12.70 -18.61 -11.96
C LYS A 110 -11.70 -18.62 -10.79
N PRO A 111 -11.91 -17.78 -9.77
CA PRO A 111 -11.04 -17.78 -8.62
C PRO A 111 -11.00 -19.14 -7.92
N SER A 112 -9.79 -19.61 -7.62
CA SER A 112 -9.57 -20.77 -6.74
C SER A 112 -9.68 -20.31 -5.28
N ILE A 113 -10.67 -20.81 -4.56
CA ILE A 113 -10.98 -20.41 -3.18
C ILE A 113 -10.82 -21.61 -2.27
N VAL A 114 -9.87 -21.53 -1.34
CA VAL A 114 -9.72 -22.48 -0.25
C VAL A 114 -10.33 -21.86 1.01
N THR A 115 -11.21 -22.60 1.70
CA THR A 115 -11.79 -22.18 2.97
C THR A 115 -11.14 -22.93 4.11
N GLU A 116 -10.62 -22.22 5.10
CA GLU A 116 -10.04 -22.80 6.32
C GLU A 116 -10.79 -22.29 7.56
N THR A 117 -11.03 -23.20 8.50
CA THR A 117 -11.74 -22.89 9.75
C THR A 117 -10.72 -22.74 10.90
N SER A 118 -10.81 -21.62 11.60
CA SER A 118 -10.06 -21.36 12.84
C SER A 118 -10.45 -22.38 13.91
N PRO A 119 -9.50 -22.80 14.77
CA PRO A 119 -9.84 -23.60 15.96
C PRO A 119 -10.61 -22.79 17.02
N PHE A 120 -10.74 -21.47 16.86
CA PHE A 120 -11.41 -20.56 17.79
C PHE A 120 -12.76 -20.11 17.24
N THR A 121 -13.72 -19.84 18.14
CA THR A 121 -14.89 -19.03 17.78
C THR A 121 -14.48 -17.60 17.52
N PHE A 122 -15.30 -16.85 16.80
CA PHE A 122 -15.05 -15.43 16.58
C PHE A 122 -14.90 -14.66 17.90
N GLN A 123 -15.76 -14.98 18.87
CA GLN A 123 -15.72 -14.35 20.18
C GLN A 123 -14.42 -14.60 20.93
N GLN A 124 -13.94 -15.86 20.94
CA GLN A 124 -12.66 -16.22 21.55
C GLN A 124 -11.47 -15.52 20.87
N ALA A 125 -11.50 -15.40 19.55
CA ALA A 125 -10.47 -14.67 18.82
C ALA A 125 -10.48 -13.18 19.13
N LEU A 126 -11.66 -12.57 19.20
CA LEU A 126 -11.85 -11.16 19.57
C LEU A 126 -11.38 -10.90 21.02
N ASP A 127 -11.74 -11.75 21.96
CA ASP A 127 -11.29 -11.65 23.37
C ASP A 127 -9.76 -11.67 23.48
N ARG A 128 -9.10 -12.55 22.72
CA ARG A 128 -7.63 -12.59 22.66
C ARG A 128 -7.04 -11.32 22.05
N GLN A 129 -7.66 -10.78 20.99
CA GLN A 129 -7.22 -9.53 20.39
C GLN A 129 -7.31 -8.36 21.37
N MET A 130 -8.42 -8.27 22.11
CA MET A 130 -8.61 -7.21 23.10
C MET A 130 -7.66 -7.34 24.29
N SER A 131 -7.37 -8.56 24.75
CA SER A 131 -6.52 -8.79 25.95
C SER A 131 -5.02 -8.74 25.66
N ARG A 132 -4.56 -9.15 24.50
CA ARG A 132 -3.13 -9.31 24.18
C ARG A 132 -2.69 -8.65 22.89
N GLY A 133 -3.59 -8.47 21.93
CA GLY A 133 -3.28 -7.99 20.58
C GLY A 133 -3.07 -6.48 20.49
N ASN A 134 -3.39 -5.75 21.56
CA ASN A 134 -3.25 -4.30 21.64
C ASN A 134 -3.74 -3.58 20.36
N PRO A 135 -4.99 -3.81 19.89
CA PRO A 135 -5.47 -3.24 18.66
C PRO A 135 -5.51 -1.71 18.77
N LYS A 136 -4.96 -1.05 17.78
CA LYS A 136 -4.89 0.41 17.69
C LYS A 136 -5.74 0.89 16.53
N LYS A 137 -6.33 2.05 16.72
CA LYS A 137 -7.03 2.81 15.70
C LYS A 137 -6.29 4.11 15.42
N SER A 138 -6.12 4.40 14.14
CA SER A 138 -5.59 5.68 13.71
C SER A 138 -6.63 6.78 13.88
N HIS A 139 -6.22 7.88 14.46
CA HIS A 139 -6.97 9.13 14.57
C HIS A 139 -6.11 10.27 14.03
N THR A 140 -6.73 11.40 13.79
CA THR A 140 -6.06 12.60 13.30
C THR A 140 -4.98 13.12 14.25
N TRP A 141 -5.20 12.91 15.54
CA TRP A 141 -4.29 13.31 16.62
C TRP A 141 -3.28 12.22 17.03
N GLY A 142 -3.32 11.05 16.39
CA GLY A 142 -2.39 9.95 16.70
C GLY A 142 -3.08 8.59 16.81
N TRP A 143 -2.51 7.71 17.63
CA TRP A 143 -2.99 6.34 17.83
C TRP A 143 -3.71 6.21 19.16
N ALA A 144 -4.92 5.64 19.15
CA ALA A 144 -5.65 5.24 20.36
C ALA A 144 -5.88 3.73 20.38
N ASN A 145 -6.26 3.20 21.56
CA ASN A 145 -6.77 1.85 21.66
C ASN A 145 -8.08 1.74 20.85
N ALA A 146 -8.17 0.73 20.00
CA ALA A 146 -9.41 0.44 19.32
C ALA A 146 -10.44 -0.15 20.30
N THR A 147 -11.70 0.26 20.18
CA THR A 147 -12.77 -0.36 20.96
C THR A 147 -13.01 -1.81 20.50
N ARG A 148 -13.74 -2.56 21.31
CA ARG A 148 -14.15 -3.92 20.97
C ARG A 148 -14.99 -3.96 19.70
N GLU A 149 -15.93 -3.03 19.54
CA GLU A 149 -16.81 -2.91 18.39
C GLU A 149 -16.02 -2.57 17.12
N GLN A 150 -15.06 -1.66 17.21
CA GLN A 150 -14.16 -1.31 16.12
C GLN A 150 -13.31 -2.52 15.69
N THR A 151 -12.76 -3.23 16.67
CA THR A 151 -11.95 -4.43 16.43
C THR A 151 -12.79 -5.55 15.83
N SER A 152 -13.97 -5.81 16.38
CA SER A 152 -14.95 -6.77 15.87
C SER A 152 -15.34 -6.48 14.42
N SER A 153 -15.63 -5.21 14.13
CA SER A 153 -15.97 -4.77 12.76
C SER A 153 -14.80 -5.01 11.78
N ALA A 154 -13.56 -4.73 12.21
CA ALA A 154 -12.37 -4.91 11.38
C ALA A 154 -12.02 -6.39 11.15
N MET A 155 -12.39 -7.28 12.08
CA MET A 155 -12.19 -8.74 12.00
C MET A 155 -13.32 -9.48 11.27
N ASN A 156 -14.44 -8.83 10.91
CA ASN A 156 -15.63 -9.51 10.39
C ASN A 156 -15.40 -10.14 9.02
N VAL A 157 -15.12 -11.44 9.01
CA VAL A 157 -14.77 -12.22 7.82
C VAL A 157 -15.88 -12.25 6.76
N LYS A 158 -17.15 -12.25 7.17
CA LYS A 158 -18.30 -12.22 6.24
C LYS A 158 -18.33 -10.90 5.48
N ARG A 159 -18.33 -9.78 6.20
CA ARG A 159 -18.32 -8.43 5.61
C ARG A 159 -17.10 -8.19 4.71
N ILE A 160 -15.92 -8.66 5.14
CA ILE A 160 -14.69 -8.58 4.37
C ILE A 160 -14.84 -9.33 3.05
N TRP A 161 -15.33 -10.57 3.11
CA TRP A 161 -15.48 -11.43 1.94
C TRP A 161 -16.49 -10.91 0.92
N GLU A 162 -17.59 -10.36 1.39
CA GLU A 162 -18.68 -9.83 0.54
C GLU A 162 -18.32 -8.50 -0.15
N SER A 163 -17.23 -7.85 0.24
CA SER A 163 -16.76 -6.61 -0.36
C SER A 163 -15.86 -6.86 -1.56
N ASN A 164 -16.16 -6.26 -2.71
CA ASN A 164 -15.34 -6.34 -3.94
C ASN A 164 -13.89 -5.82 -3.76
N THR A 165 -13.65 -5.01 -2.76
CA THR A 165 -12.33 -4.44 -2.45
C THR A 165 -11.70 -5.16 -1.26
N GLN A 166 -12.46 -5.36 -0.18
CA GLN A 166 -11.90 -5.89 1.05
C GLN A 166 -11.68 -7.40 1.00
N CYS A 167 -12.31 -8.14 0.08
CA CYS A 167 -12.02 -9.57 -0.16
C CYS A 167 -10.53 -9.82 -0.46
N TYR A 168 -9.80 -8.83 -0.97
CA TYR A 168 -8.34 -8.90 -1.16
C TYR A 168 -7.55 -9.01 0.15
N GLN A 169 -8.16 -8.80 1.32
CA GLN A 169 -7.55 -9.20 2.59
C GLN A 169 -7.33 -10.72 2.67
N MET A 170 -8.08 -11.50 1.90
CA MET A 170 -8.01 -12.96 1.82
C MET A 170 -7.34 -13.47 0.53
N LEU A 171 -6.73 -12.58 -0.26
CA LEU A 171 -5.87 -12.99 -1.38
C LEU A 171 -4.75 -13.87 -0.84
N ASN A 172 -4.50 -15.02 -1.49
CA ASN A 172 -3.38 -15.89 -1.13
C ASN A 172 -2.06 -15.28 -1.61
N LEU A 173 -1.34 -14.66 -0.69
CA LEU A 173 -0.08 -13.97 -0.93
C LEU A 173 1.06 -14.94 -1.31
N GLY A 174 0.90 -16.22 -0.96
CA GLY A 174 1.87 -17.29 -1.24
C GLY A 174 1.62 -17.99 -2.57
N LYS A 175 0.96 -17.34 -3.52
CA LYS A 175 0.68 -17.88 -4.86
C LYS A 175 1.10 -16.86 -5.93
N TYR A 176 2.14 -17.21 -6.66
CA TYR A 176 2.55 -16.50 -7.88
C TYR A 176 1.46 -16.63 -8.94
N GLN A 177 1.05 -15.54 -9.56
CA GLN A 177 -0.04 -15.51 -10.54
C GLN A 177 0.45 -15.51 -11.99
N GLY A 178 1.69 -15.14 -12.25
CA GLY A 178 2.28 -15.09 -13.59
C GLY A 178 1.90 -13.84 -14.38
N ILE A 179 1.77 -12.71 -13.71
CA ILE A 179 1.41 -11.44 -14.35
C ILE A 179 2.53 -10.98 -15.29
N LEU A 180 2.16 -10.56 -16.50
CA LEU A 180 3.11 -10.10 -17.52
C LEU A 180 3.97 -8.93 -17.02
N VAL A 181 5.26 -8.95 -17.34
CA VAL A 181 6.21 -7.89 -17.00
C VAL A 181 5.74 -6.51 -17.49
N SER A 182 5.14 -6.44 -18.67
CA SER A 182 4.57 -5.20 -19.21
C SER A 182 3.45 -4.62 -18.35
N ALA A 183 2.58 -5.48 -17.81
CA ALA A 183 1.52 -5.07 -16.89
C ALA A 183 2.09 -4.60 -15.54
N LEU A 184 3.11 -5.29 -15.00
CA LEU A 184 3.82 -4.85 -13.80
C LEU A 184 4.51 -3.51 -14.03
N ASN A 185 5.18 -3.30 -15.15
CA ASN A 185 5.80 -2.01 -15.48
C ASN A 185 4.78 -0.89 -15.63
N LYS A 186 3.56 -1.18 -16.11
CA LYS A 186 2.46 -0.20 -16.16
C LYS A 186 2.10 0.31 -14.74
N ILE A 187 2.10 -0.58 -13.75
CA ILE A 187 1.88 -0.21 -12.34
C ILE A 187 3.04 0.62 -11.79
N LEU A 188 4.26 0.24 -12.13
CA LEU A 188 5.50 0.79 -11.57
C LEU A 188 5.93 2.10 -12.22
N LYS A 189 5.34 2.46 -13.36
CA LYS A 189 5.70 3.68 -14.10
C LYS A 189 5.61 4.93 -13.22
N GLY A 190 6.70 5.70 -13.17
CA GLY A 190 6.81 6.92 -12.37
C GLY A 190 6.87 6.67 -10.85
N LYS A 191 7.25 5.47 -10.42
CA LYS A 191 7.34 5.09 -8.99
C LYS A 191 8.78 5.12 -8.46
N GLY A 192 9.47 6.24 -8.63
CA GLY A 192 10.84 6.42 -8.16
C GLY A 192 11.78 5.33 -8.70
N THR A 193 12.61 4.75 -7.84
CA THR A 193 13.54 3.69 -8.23
C THR A 193 12.87 2.33 -8.52
N LEU A 194 11.57 2.21 -8.28
CA LEU A 194 10.77 1.05 -8.67
C LEU A 194 10.31 1.12 -10.14
N ASP A 195 10.44 2.27 -10.81
CA ASP A 195 10.11 2.39 -12.23
C ASP A 195 10.94 1.41 -13.07
N GLY A 196 10.28 0.70 -13.98
CA GLY A 196 10.91 -0.30 -14.84
C GLY A 196 11.29 -1.63 -14.16
N GLN A 197 11.05 -1.81 -12.85
CA GLN A 197 11.43 -3.01 -12.10
C GLN A 197 10.45 -4.20 -12.24
N GLY A 198 9.53 -4.17 -13.20
CA GLY A 198 8.55 -5.26 -13.40
C GLY A 198 9.18 -6.63 -13.57
N LYS A 199 10.32 -6.74 -14.28
CA LYS A 199 11.07 -7.99 -14.41
C LYS A 199 11.61 -8.48 -13.06
N ALA A 200 12.18 -7.58 -12.26
CA ALA A 200 12.70 -7.92 -10.93
C ALA A 200 11.59 -8.43 -9.99
N PHE A 201 10.42 -7.79 -10.01
CA PHE A 201 9.25 -8.27 -9.26
C PHE A 201 8.78 -9.63 -9.75
N ALA A 202 8.64 -9.84 -11.07
CA ALA A 202 8.22 -11.12 -11.63
C ALA A 202 9.16 -12.27 -11.24
N GLU A 203 10.47 -12.06 -11.35
CA GLU A 203 11.50 -13.06 -10.98
C GLU A 203 11.49 -13.34 -9.47
N ALA A 204 11.44 -12.30 -8.64
CA ALA A 204 11.40 -12.45 -7.19
C ALA A 204 10.15 -13.18 -6.72
N CYS A 205 8.98 -12.82 -7.28
CA CYS A 205 7.71 -13.44 -6.95
C CYS A 205 7.65 -14.90 -7.43
N LYS A 206 8.13 -15.19 -8.65
CA LYS A 206 8.20 -16.55 -9.16
C LYS A 206 9.10 -17.43 -8.29
N LYS A 207 10.32 -16.95 -7.96
CA LYS A 207 11.27 -17.70 -7.13
C LYS A 207 10.76 -17.98 -5.73
N ASN A 208 10.06 -17.03 -5.12
CA ASN A 208 9.56 -17.14 -3.76
C ASN A 208 8.08 -17.58 -3.68
N ASN A 209 7.44 -17.86 -4.83
CA ASN A 209 6.01 -18.17 -4.94
C ASN A 209 5.14 -17.16 -4.17
N ILE A 210 5.24 -15.87 -4.54
CA ILE A 210 4.54 -14.74 -3.93
C ILE A 210 3.69 -14.05 -4.99
N ASN A 211 2.53 -13.53 -4.59
CA ASN A 211 1.67 -12.72 -5.44
C ASN A 211 2.36 -11.39 -5.79
N GLU A 212 2.45 -11.08 -7.08
CA GLU A 212 3.20 -9.93 -7.59
C GLU A 212 2.58 -8.60 -7.16
N ILE A 213 1.25 -8.50 -7.23
CA ILE A 213 0.52 -7.28 -6.88
C ILE A 213 0.63 -6.98 -5.39
N TYR A 214 0.59 -8.01 -4.56
CA TYR A 214 0.83 -7.86 -3.12
C TYR A 214 2.24 -7.33 -2.85
N LEU A 215 3.28 -7.92 -3.45
CA LEU A 215 4.66 -7.51 -3.19
C LEU A 215 4.90 -6.06 -3.64
N ILE A 216 4.32 -5.66 -4.79
CA ILE A 216 4.35 -4.27 -5.26
C ILE A 216 3.59 -3.34 -4.31
N ALA A 217 2.39 -3.71 -3.87
CA ALA A 217 1.59 -2.91 -2.94
C ALA A 217 2.33 -2.70 -1.60
N HIS A 218 2.98 -3.74 -1.11
CA HIS A 218 3.80 -3.68 0.10
C HIS A 218 5.00 -2.73 -0.10
N ALA A 219 5.75 -2.89 -1.19
CA ALA A 219 6.85 -2.00 -1.52
C ALA A 219 6.40 -0.54 -1.65
N PHE A 220 5.25 -0.27 -2.24
CA PHE A 220 4.69 1.08 -2.34
C PHE A 220 4.42 1.71 -0.98
N LEU A 221 3.81 0.96 -0.08
CA LEU A 221 3.48 1.44 1.25
C LEU A 221 4.73 1.80 2.05
N GLU A 222 5.68 0.87 2.12
CA GLU A 222 6.85 1.01 2.99
C GLU A 222 7.91 1.96 2.43
N SER A 223 7.98 2.12 1.11
CA SER A 223 9.02 2.93 0.45
C SER A 223 8.54 4.29 -0.06
N GLY A 224 7.29 4.66 0.19
CA GLY A 224 6.70 5.85 -0.41
C GLY A 224 6.81 5.81 -1.94
N TYR A 225 6.38 4.71 -2.54
CA TYR A 225 6.47 4.47 -3.98
C TYR A 225 7.91 4.50 -4.53
N GLY A 226 8.88 3.99 -3.79
CA GLY A 226 10.27 3.93 -4.22
C GLY A 226 11.04 5.26 -4.12
N THR A 227 10.52 6.23 -3.38
CA THR A 227 11.09 7.59 -3.31
C THR A 227 11.65 7.95 -1.94
N SER A 228 11.38 7.14 -0.90
CA SER A 228 11.89 7.39 0.45
C SER A 228 13.43 7.37 0.50
N ASN A 229 14.00 7.94 1.54
CA ASN A 229 15.46 7.94 1.73
C ASN A 229 16.06 6.52 1.75
N PHE A 230 15.30 5.53 2.21
CA PHE A 230 15.74 4.13 2.23
C PHE A 230 15.57 3.42 0.88
N ALA A 231 14.81 4.00 -0.03
CA ALA A 231 14.48 3.40 -1.32
C ALA A 231 15.16 4.08 -2.52
N ASN A 232 15.69 5.30 -2.37
CA ASN A 232 16.20 6.11 -3.48
C ASN A 232 17.67 5.84 -3.85
N GLY A 233 18.33 4.91 -3.15
CA GLY A 233 19.71 4.50 -3.43
C GLY A 233 20.80 5.45 -2.91
N ARG A 234 20.44 6.60 -2.29
CA ARG A 234 21.40 7.61 -1.82
C ARG A 234 22.46 7.09 -0.83
N TYR A 235 22.14 6.00 -0.14
CA TYR A 235 23.06 5.38 0.83
C TYR A 235 23.82 4.16 0.25
N GLY A 236 23.80 3.95 -1.08
CA GLY A 236 24.44 2.81 -1.73
C GLY A 236 23.71 1.49 -1.54
N ALA A 237 22.50 1.50 -1.02
CA ALA A 237 21.63 0.35 -0.87
C ALA A 237 20.15 0.78 -0.97
N TYR A 238 19.26 -0.21 -1.12
CA TYR A 238 17.82 -0.03 -1.28
C TYR A 238 17.07 -0.85 -0.25
N ASN A 239 16.04 -0.28 0.37
CA ASN A 239 15.14 -1.01 1.26
C ASN A 239 13.70 -0.57 0.97
N TYR A 240 12.98 -1.40 0.23
CA TYR A 240 11.60 -1.10 -0.17
C TYR A 240 10.54 -1.58 0.83
N PHE A 241 10.95 -2.36 1.85
CA PHE A 241 10.01 -3.06 2.73
C PHE A 241 10.14 -2.65 4.20
N GLY A 242 10.96 -1.66 4.51
CA GLY A 242 11.17 -1.21 5.89
C GLY A 242 11.82 -2.26 6.81
N ILE A 243 12.42 -3.30 6.24
CA ILE A 243 12.98 -4.40 7.03
C ILE A 243 14.20 -3.90 7.81
N GLY A 244 14.20 -4.13 9.13
CA GLY A 244 15.24 -3.63 10.02
C GLY A 244 15.05 -2.18 10.46
N ALA A 245 13.94 -1.53 10.13
CA ALA A 245 13.59 -0.23 10.68
C ALA A 245 12.93 -0.44 12.05
N PHE A 246 13.63 -0.05 13.12
CA PHE A 246 13.11 -0.07 14.48
C PHE A 246 12.69 1.34 14.90
N ASP A 247 11.70 1.45 15.79
CA ASP A 247 11.20 2.76 16.25
C ASP A 247 12.28 3.60 16.94
N ASN A 248 13.24 2.95 17.60
CA ASN A 248 14.36 3.56 18.30
C ASN A 248 15.61 3.73 17.42
N ASP A 249 15.72 3.05 16.28
CA ASP A 249 16.82 3.15 15.31
C ASP A 249 16.32 2.88 13.88
N PRO A 250 15.64 3.85 13.25
CA PRO A 250 15.16 3.71 11.87
C PRO A 250 16.29 3.56 10.84
N ASP A 251 17.47 4.11 11.14
CA ASP A 251 18.62 4.09 10.21
C ASP A 251 19.28 2.72 10.13
N TYR A 252 19.04 1.85 11.11
CA TYR A 252 19.48 0.45 11.05
C TYR A 252 18.95 -0.28 9.82
N ALA A 253 17.79 0.15 9.28
CA ALA A 253 17.25 -0.38 8.02
C ALA A 253 18.24 -0.31 6.85
N MET A 254 19.09 0.72 6.80
CA MET A 254 20.09 0.86 5.74
C MET A 254 21.33 0.03 6.02
N THR A 255 21.75 -0.07 7.27
CA THR A 255 22.80 -0.99 7.71
C THR A 255 22.40 -2.44 7.41
N PHE A 256 21.17 -2.81 7.73
CA PHE A 256 20.62 -4.12 7.38
C PHE A 256 20.66 -4.38 5.87
N ALA A 257 20.18 -3.43 5.05
CA ALA A 257 20.16 -3.56 3.59
C ALA A 257 21.58 -3.73 3.01
N LYS A 258 22.57 -2.97 3.50
CA LYS A 258 23.97 -3.11 3.11
C LYS A 258 24.51 -4.49 3.47
N ASN A 259 24.29 -4.94 4.70
CA ASN A 259 24.76 -6.25 5.17
C ASN A 259 24.11 -7.41 4.40
N LYS A 260 22.90 -7.23 3.87
CA LYS A 260 22.21 -8.17 2.99
C LYS A 260 22.60 -8.03 1.52
N GLY A 261 23.48 -7.10 1.18
CA GLY A 261 23.91 -6.86 -0.19
C GLY A 261 22.83 -6.30 -1.11
N TRP A 262 21.86 -5.56 -0.57
CA TRP A 262 20.77 -4.96 -1.35
C TRP A 262 21.23 -3.70 -2.08
N THR A 263 22.27 -3.84 -2.88
CA THR A 263 22.97 -2.75 -3.58
C THR A 263 22.34 -2.36 -4.93
N SER A 264 21.25 -3.01 -5.31
CA SER A 264 20.43 -2.64 -6.47
C SER A 264 18.95 -2.85 -6.19
N PRO A 265 18.05 -2.19 -6.95
CA PRO A 265 16.60 -2.41 -6.84
C PRO A 265 16.23 -3.88 -6.91
N ALA A 266 16.73 -4.62 -7.90
CA ALA A 266 16.42 -6.03 -8.08
C ALA A 266 16.85 -6.90 -6.89
N LYS A 267 18.03 -6.65 -6.30
CA LYS A 267 18.50 -7.36 -5.10
C LYS A 267 17.63 -7.07 -3.90
N ALA A 268 17.22 -5.83 -3.71
CA ALA A 268 16.32 -5.43 -2.62
C ALA A 268 14.92 -6.02 -2.75
N ILE A 269 14.36 -6.06 -3.97
CA ILE A 269 13.08 -6.69 -4.27
C ILE A 269 13.14 -8.20 -3.97
N MET A 270 14.19 -8.88 -4.43
CA MET A 270 14.43 -10.30 -4.17
C MET A 270 14.56 -10.59 -2.66
N GLY A 271 15.31 -9.76 -1.95
CA GLY A 271 15.53 -9.90 -0.50
C GLY A 271 14.24 -9.71 0.29
N GLY A 272 13.44 -8.70 -0.05
CA GLY A 272 12.14 -8.46 0.56
C GLY A 272 11.15 -9.59 0.31
N ALA A 273 11.09 -10.12 -0.91
CA ALA A 273 10.28 -11.29 -1.25
C ALA A 273 10.67 -12.51 -0.38
N SER A 274 11.97 -12.78 -0.26
CA SER A 274 12.46 -13.89 0.56
C SER A 274 12.11 -13.72 2.04
N PHE A 275 12.18 -12.50 2.56
CA PHE A 275 11.82 -12.18 3.94
C PHE A 275 10.34 -12.47 4.20
N VAL A 276 9.45 -11.88 3.39
CA VAL A 276 7.99 -12.08 3.53
C VAL A 276 7.62 -13.57 3.44
N ARG A 277 8.23 -14.29 2.51
CA ARG A 277 8.01 -15.73 2.38
C ARG A 277 8.35 -16.48 3.64
N LYS A 278 9.55 -16.25 4.18
CA LYS A 278 10.09 -16.96 5.35
C LYS A 278 9.33 -16.62 6.63
N ASP A 279 9.10 -15.34 6.88
CA ASP A 279 8.68 -14.88 8.20
C ASP A 279 7.16 -14.88 8.40
N TYR A 280 6.37 -14.89 7.30
CA TYR A 280 4.91 -14.91 7.38
C TYR A 280 4.27 -16.05 6.60
N ILE A 281 4.53 -16.14 5.29
CA ILE A 281 3.81 -17.09 4.43
C ILE A 281 4.11 -18.54 4.84
N ASN A 282 5.36 -18.88 5.08
CA ASN A 282 5.77 -20.23 5.52
C ASN A 282 5.26 -20.59 6.94
N LYS A 283 4.88 -19.59 7.73
CA LYS A 283 4.25 -19.78 9.04
C LYS A 283 2.72 -19.90 8.97
N GLY A 284 2.17 -20.04 7.77
CA GLY A 284 0.74 -20.17 7.53
C GLY A 284 -0.03 -18.84 7.50
N GLN A 285 0.66 -17.71 7.60
CA GLN A 285 0.08 -16.37 7.50
C GLN A 285 0.16 -15.87 6.05
N ASN A 286 -0.53 -16.57 5.17
CA ASN A 286 -0.48 -16.39 3.71
C ASN A 286 -1.57 -15.46 3.15
N THR A 287 -2.22 -14.66 3.98
CA THR A 287 -3.14 -13.59 3.60
C THR A 287 -2.92 -12.37 4.47
N LEU A 288 -3.32 -11.18 4.03
CA LEU A 288 -3.26 -9.97 4.88
C LEU A 288 -4.05 -10.16 6.16
N TYR A 289 -5.22 -10.79 6.05
CA TYR A 289 -6.06 -11.11 7.21
C TYR A 289 -5.28 -11.94 8.25
N ARG A 290 -4.57 -12.98 7.81
CA ARG A 290 -3.77 -13.85 8.69
C ARG A 290 -2.54 -13.16 9.25
N ILE A 291 -1.88 -12.31 8.48
CA ILE A 291 -0.74 -11.51 8.93
C ILE A 291 -1.15 -10.56 10.05
N ARG A 292 -2.38 -10.02 9.99
CA ARG A 292 -2.88 -9.09 11.00
C ARG A 292 -3.58 -9.78 12.18
N TRP A 293 -4.43 -10.75 11.93
CA TRP A 293 -5.34 -11.29 12.95
C TRP A 293 -4.97 -12.70 13.42
N ASN A 294 -4.17 -13.40 12.64
CA ASN A 294 -3.69 -14.76 12.89
C ASN A 294 -4.79 -15.70 13.44
N PRO A 295 -5.84 -16.02 12.69
CA PRO A 295 -6.99 -16.77 13.19
C PRO A 295 -6.65 -18.16 13.75
N LYS A 296 -5.50 -18.75 13.37
CA LYS A 296 -5.00 -20.02 13.95
C LYS A 296 -4.41 -19.85 15.34
N ASN A 297 -3.88 -18.66 15.65
CA ASN A 297 -3.35 -18.29 16.97
C ASN A 297 -3.56 -16.78 17.23
N PRO A 298 -4.78 -16.36 17.56
CA PRO A 298 -5.13 -14.95 17.66
C PRO A 298 -4.26 -14.17 18.65
N ALA A 299 -3.92 -12.93 18.27
CA ALA A 299 -3.08 -12.00 19.04
C ALA A 299 -1.60 -12.43 19.16
N THR A 300 -1.10 -13.26 18.23
CA THR A 300 0.31 -13.65 18.18
C THR A 300 0.88 -13.41 16.79
N HIS A 301 2.17 -13.07 16.72
CA HIS A 301 2.93 -12.87 15.49
C HIS A 301 2.21 -11.96 14.47
N GLN A 302 1.77 -10.80 14.93
CA GLN A 302 1.05 -9.82 14.14
C GLN A 302 2.02 -8.78 13.56
N TYR A 303 1.90 -8.49 12.29
CA TYR A 303 2.74 -7.48 11.62
C TYR A 303 2.45 -6.06 12.11
N ALA A 304 1.18 -5.76 12.41
CA ALA A 304 0.73 -4.44 12.81
C ALA A 304 -0.30 -4.53 13.94
N THR A 305 -0.40 -3.48 14.75
CA THR A 305 -1.46 -3.30 15.75
C THR A 305 -2.66 -2.52 15.19
N ALA A 306 -2.46 -1.73 14.14
CA ALA A 306 -3.51 -0.94 13.49
C ALA A 306 -4.63 -1.84 12.93
N ILE A 307 -5.89 -1.55 13.30
CA ILE A 307 -7.03 -2.31 12.82
C ILE A 307 -7.33 -2.06 11.34
N GLU A 308 -6.93 -0.91 10.79
CA GLU A 308 -7.11 -0.50 9.41
C GLU A 308 -6.03 -1.03 8.46
N TRP A 309 -4.94 -1.61 8.98
CA TRP A 309 -3.78 -2.01 8.15
C TRP A 309 -4.18 -2.92 6.98
N CYS A 310 -4.99 -3.96 7.26
CA CYS A 310 -5.49 -4.86 6.21
C CYS A 310 -6.35 -4.14 5.17
N GLN A 311 -7.16 -3.18 5.62
CA GLN A 311 -8.10 -2.45 4.75
C GLN A 311 -7.36 -1.57 3.74
N HIS A 312 -6.32 -0.87 4.21
CA HIS A 312 -5.49 -0.03 3.36
C HIS A 312 -4.73 -0.85 2.32
N GLN A 313 -4.11 -1.94 2.75
CA GLN A 313 -3.40 -2.86 1.85
C GLN A 313 -4.33 -3.49 0.81
N ALA A 314 -5.47 -4.02 1.23
CA ALA A 314 -6.46 -4.62 0.33
C ALA A 314 -7.00 -3.63 -0.70
N SER A 315 -7.24 -2.39 -0.28
CA SER A 315 -7.68 -1.32 -1.18
C SER A 315 -6.62 -0.98 -2.23
N THR A 316 -5.35 -0.95 -1.84
CA THR A 316 -4.24 -0.75 -2.77
C THR A 316 -4.14 -1.92 -3.75
N ILE A 317 -4.18 -3.15 -3.28
CA ILE A 317 -4.14 -4.35 -4.14
C ILE A 317 -5.29 -4.34 -5.14
N ALA A 318 -6.53 -4.10 -4.70
CA ALA A 318 -7.71 -4.04 -5.56
C ALA A 318 -7.55 -2.97 -6.66
N LYS A 319 -7.02 -1.79 -6.30
CA LYS A 319 -6.75 -0.70 -7.23
C LYS A 319 -5.71 -1.08 -8.27
N LEU A 320 -4.62 -1.72 -7.86
CA LEU A 320 -3.55 -2.14 -8.77
C LEU A 320 -4.03 -3.21 -9.76
N TYR A 321 -4.78 -4.21 -9.28
CA TYR A 321 -5.42 -5.19 -10.17
C TYR A 321 -6.34 -4.50 -11.19
N LYS A 322 -7.19 -3.57 -10.75
CA LYS A 322 -8.08 -2.81 -11.63
C LYS A 322 -7.31 -2.00 -12.68
N GLN A 323 -6.17 -1.40 -12.30
CA GLN A 323 -5.33 -0.59 -13.20
C GLN A 323 -4.80 -1.39 -14.38
N ILE A 324 -4.57 -2.69 -14.22
CA ILE A 324 -4.07 -3.57 -15.27
C ILE A 324 -5.16 -4.45 -15.90
N GLY A 325 -6.42 -4.30 -15.50
CA GLY A 325 -7.55 -5.05 -16.03
C GLY A 325 -7.58 -6.52 -15.60
N LEU A 326 -6.93 -6.86 -14.48
CA LEU A 326 -6.87 -8.22 -13.94
C LEU A 326 -7.58 -8.32 -12.59
N LYS A 327 -7.69 -9.55 -12.09
CA LYS A 327 -8.21 -9.89 -10.75
C LYS A 327 -7.27 -10.89 -10.07
N GLY A 328 -7.30 -10.93 -8.74
CA GLY A 328 -6.70 -12.02 -7.99
C GLY A 328 -7.44 -13.32 -8.30
N ILE A 329 -6.70 -14.42 -8.44
CA ILE A 329 -7.28 -15.73 -8.77
C ILE A 329 -7.12 -16.78 -7.66
N TYR A 330 -6.27 -16.54 -6.68
CA TYR A 330 -6.07 -17.44 -5.55
C TYR A 330 -6.49 -16.79 -4.25
N PHE A 331 -7.43 -17.40 -3.52
CA PHE A 331 -7.91 -16.88 -2.24
C PHE A 331 -7.88 -17.97 -1.17
N THR A 332 -7.58 -17.56 0.06
CA THR A 332 -7.74 -18.39 1.25
C THR A 332 -8.70 -17.66 2.20
N ARG A 333 -9.94 -18.17 2.25
CA ARG A 333 -11.01 -17.61 3.07
C ARG A 333 -10.97 -18.21 4.46
N ASP A 334 -10.84 -17.37 5.48
CA ASP A 334 -10.96 -17.83 6.85
C ASP A 334 -12.41 -17.83 7.33
N LYS A 335 -12.73 -18.80 8.18
CA LYS A 335 -13.95 -18.88 8.98
C LYS A 335 -13.59 -19.12 10.44
N TYR A 336 -14.40 -18.63 11.35
CA TYR A 336 -14.34 -19.02 12.75
C TYR A 336 -15.36 -20.14 13.01
N LYS A 337 -15.10 -20.93 14.08
CA LYS A 337 -16.07 -21.95 14.57
C LYS A 337 -17.41 -21.34 14.90
#